data_879c155c4f8fcf031c26664195400837
#
_entry.id   879c155c4f8fcf031c26664195400837
#
_cell.length_a   1.000
_cell.length_b   1.000
_cell.length_c   1.000
_cell.angle_alpha   90.00
_cell.angle_beta   90.00
_cell.angle_gamma   90.00
#
_symmetry.space_group_name_H-M   'P 1'
#
loop_
_entity.id
_entity.type
_entity.pdbx_description
1 polymer ?
#
loop_
_entity_poly.entity_id
_entity_poly.type
_entity_poly.pdbx_seq_one_letter_code
_entity_poly.pdbx_strand_id
1 'polypeptide(L)'
;METKLVVFKDKKIRRTLHKNEWWFSVVDVCGALTESADAGAYWRKLKQRLSAEGSEVVTFCHGLKLMAPDGKRRATDCANTEGIFRIIQSIPSPKAEPFKRWLAKVGYERVQEIEDPELATKRTRALYQAKGYSDVWIEKRMRGIAIRAELTNEWKNRDVKGEPEYAILTAEISKAAFGMTPSEYKQFKGLERENLRDHMTDLELIFSMLGEAATTEI
;
A
#
# COMPACT_ATOMS: atom_id res chain seq x y z
N MET A 1 14.57 -0.59 -13.92
CA MET A 1 13.72 0.04 -12.88
C MET A 1 13.15 1.31 -13.47
N GLU A 2 11.85 1.37 -13.64
CA GLU A 2 11.14 2.49 -14.28
C GLU A 2 10.85 3.58 -13.25
N THR A 3 11.14 4.84 -13.58
CA THR A 3 10.82 5.99 -12.72
C THR A 3 9.40 6.45 -13.06
N LYS A 4 8.45 6.30 -12.12
CA LYS A 4 7.08 6.80 -12.27
C LYS A 4 6.92 8.13 -11.53
N LEU A 5 5.93 8.93 -11.94
CA LEU A 5 5.63 10.23 -11.36
C LEU A 5 4.32 10.17 -10.58
N VAL A 6 4.26 10.87 -9.46
CA VAL A 6 3.02 11.15 -8.72
C VAL A 6 2.83 12.68 -8.68
N VAL A 7 1.61 13.14 -8.91
CA VAL A 7 1.30 14.57 -8.85
C VAL A 7 0.71 14.89 -7.47
N PHE A 8 1.29 15.88 -6.79
CA PHE A 8 0.78 16.42 -5.55
C PHE A 8 0.66 17.96 -5.69
N LYS A 9 -0.56 18.49 -5.67
CA LYS A 9 -0.83 19.91 -5.89
C LYS A 9 -0.04 20.49 -7.07
N ASP A 10 -0.19 19.88 -8.25
CA ASP A 10 0.52 20.25 -9.50
C ASP A 10 2.04 20.07 -9.49
N LYS A 11 2.63 19.57 -8.42
CA LYS A 11 4.05 19.21 -8.35
C LYS A 11 4.25 17.74 -8.67
N LYS A 12 5.20 17.48 -9.56
CA LYS A 12 5.59 16.11 -9.95
C LYS A 12 6.62 15.58 -8.95
N ILE A 13 6.30 14.45 -8.32
CA ILE A 13 7.18 13.72 -7.39
C ILE A 13 7.64 12.45 -8.08
N ARG A 14 8.94 12.30 -8.27
CA ARG A 14 9.54 11.08 -8.83
C ARG A 14 9.44 9.95 -7.81
N ARG A 15 9.10 8.77 -8.29
CA ARG A 15 9.07 7.55 -7.49
C ARG A 15 9.63 6.36 -8.26
N THR A 16 10.08 5.35 -7.55
CA THR A 16 10.53 4.07 -8.11
C THR A 16 10.09 2.93 -7.22
N LEU A 17 9.97 1.75 -7.81
CA LEU A 17 9.72 0.53 -7.04
C LEU A 17 11.08 -0.02 -6.58
N HIS A 18 11.24 -0.25 -5.27
CA HIS A 18 12.41 -0.86 -4.68
C HIS A 18 11.98 -1.81 -3.56
N LYS A 19 12.50 -3.04 -3.55
CA LYS A 19 12.10 -4.10 -2.58
C LYS A 19 10.57 -4.27 -2.46
N ASN A 20 9.87 -4.25 -3.59
CA ASN A 20 8.42 -4.35 -3.69
C ASN A 20 7.61 -3.21 -3.02
N GLU A 21 8.25 -2.08 -2.69
CA GLU A 21 7.63 -0.87 -2.13
C GLU A 21 7.86 0.34 -3.03
N TRP A 22 6.97 1.33 -2.93
CA TRP A 22 7.17 2.63 -3.58
C TRP A 22 8.11 3.50 -2.77
N TRP A 23 9.15 3.99 -3.43
CA TRP A 23 10.12 4.91 -2.90
C TRP A 23 10.05 6.24 -3.64
N PHE A 24 10.00 7.32 -2.90
CA PHE A 24 9.76 8.69 -3.40
C PHE A 24 11.01 9.53 -3.21
N SER A 25 11.26 10.44 -4.17
CA SER A 25 12.32 11.45 -4.06
C SER A 25 12.03 12.43 -2.93
N VAL A 26 12.89 12.44 -1.91
CA VAL A 26 12.76 13.35 -0.76
C VAL A 26 12.90 14.80 -1.18
N VAL A 27 13.80 15.08 -2.11
CA VAL A 27 14.00 16.44 -2.64
C VAL A 27 12.73 16.95 -3.32
N ASP A 28 12.06 16.11 -4.10
CA ASP A 28 10.82 16.52 -4.79
C ASP A 28 9.68 16.77 -3.79
N VAL A 29 9.59 15.96 -2.73
CA VAL A 29 8.63 16.16 -1.63
C VAL A 29 8.90 17.45 -0.88
N CYS A 30 10.16 17.73 -0.55
CA CYS A 30 10.55 19.01 0.06
C CYS A 30 10.17 20.19 -0.85
N GLY A 31 10.44 20.11 -2.16
CA GLY A 31 10.07 21.13 -3.13
C GLY A 31 8.57 21.35 -3.26
N ALA A 32 7.77 20.29 -3.10
CA ALA A 32 6.31 20.39 -3.14
C ALA A 32 5.71 21.02 -1.88
N LEU A 33 6.35 20.83 -0.72
CA LEU A 33 5.85 21.25 0.59
C LEU A 33 6.51 22.52 1.15
N THR A 34 7.45 23.11 0.42
CA THR A 34 8.13 24.34 0.85
C THR A 34 8.06 25.38 -0.27
N GLU A 35 8.44 26.62 0.06
CA GLU A 35 8.59 27.70 -0.91
C GLU A 35 10.07 27.90 -1.32
N SER A 36 10.91 26.92 -0.97
CA SER A 36 12.33 27.00 -1.24
C SER A 36 12.61 27.00 -2.74
N ALA A 37 13.37 27.99 -3.21
CA ALA A 37 13.85 28.03 -4.60
C ALA A 37 14.81 26.88 -4.92
N ASP A 38 15.54 26.35 -3.91
CA ASP A 38 16.40 25.18 -4.01
C ASP A 38 15.97 24.11 -3.01
N ALA A 39 15.14 23.18 -3.48
CA ALA A 39 14.67 22.05 -2.68
C ALA A 39 15.82 21.11 -2.25
N GLY A 40 16.89 21.03 -3.05
CA GLY A 40 18.08 20.23 -2.70
C GLY A 40 18.86 20.84 -1.53
N ALA A 41 19.07 22.16 -1.54
CA ALA A 41 19.70 22.84 -0.42
C ALA A 41 18.83 22.77 0.84
N TYR A 42 17.51 22.90 0.69
CA TYR A 42 16.57 22.74 1.79
C TYR A 42 16.69 21.35 2.41
N TRP A 43 16.66 20.29 1.61
CA TRP A 43 16.80 18.92 2.10
C TRP A 43 18.13 18.70 2.82
N ARG A 44 19.25 19.17 2.27
CA ARG A 44 20.56 19.05 2.94
C ARG A 44 20.57 19.67 4.34
N LYS A 45 20.00 20.88 4.49
CA LYS A 45 19.88 21.56 5.80
C LYS A 45 18.97 20.81 6.75
N LEU A 46 17.81 20.35 6.28
CA LEU A 46 16.87 19.57 7.06
C LEU A 46 17.52 18.26 7.54
N LYS A 47 18.22 17.55 6.65
CA LYS A 47 18.95 16.33 6.96
C LYS A 47 20.01 16.53 8.04
N GLN A 48 20.80 17.61 7.94
CA GLN A 48 21.81 17.98 8.96
C GLN A 48 21.15 18.23 10.33
N ARG A 49 20.07 19.00 10.36
CA ARG A 49 19.33 19.27 11.60
C ARG A 49 18.80 18.01 12.23
N LEU A 50 18.13 17.16 11.48
CA LEU A 50 17.58 15.90 11.96
C LEU A 50 18.66 14.95 12.49
N SER A 51 19.82 14.91 11.80
CA SER A 51 20.96 14.11 12.28
C SER A 51 21.54 14.66 13.59
N ALA A 52 21.63 16.01 13.73
CA ALA A 52 22.12 16.64 14.95
C ALA A 52 21.17 16.46 16.14
N GLU A 53 19.87 16.37 15.89
CA GLU A 53 18.83 16.08 16.88
C GLU A 53 18.76 14.57 17.26
N GLY A 54 19.63 13.73 16.70
CA GLY A 54 19.62 12.28 16.92
C GLY A 54 18.41 11.58 16.29
N SER A 55 17.75 12.22 15.33
CA SER A 55 16.55 11.67 14.70
C SER A 55 16.91 10.54 13.74
N GLU A 56 16.29 9.38 13.92
CA GLU A 56 16.42 8.23 13.01
C GLU A 56 15.79 8.44 11.63
N VAL A 57 15.10 9.56 11.40
CA VAL A 57 14.39 9.83 10.14
C VAL A 57 15.33 9.74 8.93
N VAL A 58 16.60 10.08 9.11
CA VAL A 58 17.61 10.05 8.05
C VAL A 58 17.99 8.61 7.67
N THR A 59 17.87 7.66 8.58
CA THR A 59 18.19 6.23 8.33
C THR A 59 17.20 5.58 7.35
N PHE A 60 15.98 6.14 7.22
CA PHE A 60 14.99 5.70 6.24
C PHE A 60 15.28 6.16 4.82
N CYS A 61 16.35 6.95 4.60
CA CYS A 61 16.69 7.48 3.29
C CYS A 61 17.74 6.61 2.61
N HIS A 62 17.44 6.16 1.38
CA HIS A 62 18.36 5.41 0.54
C HIS A 62 18.64 6.16 -0.76
N GLY A 63 19.90 6.13 -1.20
CA GLY A 63 20.32 6.69 -2.49
C GLY A 63 19.89 5.79 -3.65
N LEU A 64 18.78 6.10 -4.31
CA LEU A 64 18.28 5.36 -5.47
C LEU A 64 18.51 6.14 -6.77
N LYS A 65 18.80 5.43 -7.87
CA LYS A 65 19.00 6.08 -9.18
C LYS A 65 17.65 6.42 -9.80
N LEU A 66 17.28 7.70 -9.78
CA LEU A 66 16.10 8.24 -10.46
C LEU A 66 16.48 9.02 -11.72
N MET A 67 15.53 9.07 -12.67
CA MET A 67 15.64 9.92 -13.86
C MET A 67 15.61 11.40 -13.45
N ALA A 68 16.61 12.14 -13.82
CA ALA A 68 16.66 13.59 -13.64
C ALA A 68 16.00 14.32 -14.84
N PRO A 69 15.64 15.62 -14.72
CA PRO A 69 15.03 16.38 -15.81
C PRO A 69 15.87 16.45 -17.10
N ASP A 70 17.20 16.28 -16.97
CA ASP A 70 18.15 16.24 -18.10
C ASP A 70 18.26 14.84 -18.76
N GLY A 71 17.39 13.89 -18.41
CA GLY A 71 17.38 12.53 -18.95
C GLY A 71 18.45 11.60 -18.37
N LYS A 72 19.30 12.04 -17.46
CA LYS A 72 20.32 11.21 -16.83
C LYS A 72 19.82 10.56 -15.54
N ARG A 73 20.26 9.36 -15.25
CA ARG A 73 20.00 8.72 -13.97
C ARG A 73 21.01 9.20 -12.91
N ARG A 74 20.48 9.77 -11.84
CA ARG A 74 21.29 10.30 -10.71
C ARG A 74 20.86 9.66 -9.39
N ALA A 75 21.84 9.42 -8.52
CA ALA A 75 21.55 9.04 -7.15
C ALA A 75 20.78 10.15 -6.46
N THR A 76 19.65 9.82 -5.89
CA THR A 76 18.71 10.74 -5.25
C THR A 76 18.28 10.12 -3.93
N ASP A 77 18.29 10.89 -2.85
CA ASP A 77 17.76 10.44 -1.57
C ASP A 77 16.26 10.15 -1.73
N CYS A 78 15.91 8.89 -1.49
CA CYS A 78 14.55 8.39 -1.56
C CYS A 78 14.17 7.77 -0.22
N ALA A 79 12.90 7.86 0.13
CA ALA A 79 12.32 7.16 1.27
C ALA A 79 11.03 6.46 0.85
N ASN A 80 10.69 5.37 1.54
CA ASN A 80 9.40 4.70 1.40
C ASN A 80 8.29 5.57 2.00
N THR A 81 7.04 5.10 1.95
CA THR A 81 5.89 5.88 2.41
C THR A 81 6.02 6.29 3.88
N GLU A 82 6.47 5.39 4.76
CA GLU A 82 6.65 5.68 6.18
C GLU A 82 7.72 6.77 6.40
N GLY A 83 8.89 6.60 5.78
CA GLY A 83 9.97 7.58 5.85
C GLY A 83 9.56 8.95 5.34
N ILE A 84 8.79 9.01 4.23
CA ILE A 84 8.24 10.26 3.70
C ILE A 84 7.29 10.91 4.72
N PHE A 85 6.41 10.16 5.37
CA PHE A 85 5.50 10.71 6.38
C PHE A 85 6.26 11.31 7.57
N ARG A 86 7.31 10.66 8.04
CA ARG A 86 8.17 11.17 9.11
C ARG A 86 8.92 12.44 8.68
N ILE A 87 9.47 12.47 7.46
CA ILE A 87 10.13 13.66 6.91
C ILE A 87 9.17 14.84 6.83
N ILE A 88 7.93 14.63 6.34
CA ILE A 88 6.91 15.68 6.23
C ILE A 88 6.58 16.29 7.61
N GLN A 89 6.50 15.48 8.66
CA GLN A 89 6.26 15.97 10.03
C GLN A 89 7.37 16.92 10.50
N SER A 90 8.60 16.73 10.02
CA SER A 90 9.76 17.55 10.36
C SER A 90 9.90 18.83 9.52
N ILE A 91 9.05 19.03 8.50
CA ILE A 91 9.07 20.23 7.64
C ILE A 91 8.28 21.37 8.32
N PRO A 92 8.92 22.47 8.78
CA PRO A 92 8.23 23.60 9.37
C PRO A 92 7.70 24.54 8.28
N SER A 93 6.72 24.07 7.50
CA SER A 93 6.12 24.86 6.42
C SER A 93 4.59 24.86 6.53
N PRO A 94 3.94 26.02 6.34
CA PRO A 94 2.47 26.08 6.27
C PRO A 94 1.88 25.19 5.16
N LYS A 95 2.64 24.93 4.08
CA LYS A 95 2.20 24.03 3.00
C LYS A 95 2.20 22.55 3.42
N ALA A 96 2.97 22.17 4.42
CA ALA A 96 2.98 20.83 4.99
C ALA A 96 1.82 20.61 5.99
N GLU A 97 1.25 21.70 6.53
CA GLU A 97 0.24 21.64 7.59
C GLU A 97 -1.03 20.84 7.23
N PRO A 98 -1.63 21.00 6.02
CA PRO A 98 -2.78 20.18 5.64
C PRO A 98 -2.47 18.69 5.64
N PHE A 99 -1.25 18.31 5.27
CA PHE A 99 -0.82 16.91 5.28
C PHE A 99 -0.60 16.39 6.71
N LYS A 100 0.00 17.20 7.59
CA LYS A 100 0.17 16.86 9.01
C LYS A 100 -1.18 16.64 9.70
N ARG A 101 -2.16 17.51 9.43
CA ARG A 101 -3.55 17.34 9.94
C ARG A 101 -4.20 16.07 9.42
N TRP A 102 -4.01 15.76 8.16
CA TRP A 102 -4.52 14.51 7.59
C TRP A 102 -3.89 13.28 8.28
N LEU A 103 -2.56 13.28 8.51
CA LEU A 103 -1.89 12.21 9.26
C LEU A 103 -2.43 12.08 10.69
N ALA A 104 -2.62 13.21 11.39
CA ALA A 104 -3.19 13.22 12.73
C ALA A 104 -4.62 12.65 12.74
N LYS A 105 -5.44 13.01 11.74
CA LYS A 105 -6.79 12.46 11.56
C LYS A 105 -6.77 10.95 11.34
N VAL A 106 -5.91 10.46 10.43
CA VAL A 106 -5.76 9.03 10.16
C VAL A 106 -5.33 8.28 11.42
N GLY A 107 -4.37 8.83 12.19
CA GLY A 107 -3.95 8.26 13.46
C GLY A 107 -5.09 8.20 14.47
N TYR A 108 -5.85 9.28 14.62
CA TYR A 108 -7.02 9.33 15.49
C TYR A 108 -8.09 8.30 15.09
N GLU A 109 -8.42 8.20 13.80
CA GLU A 109 -9.35 7.20 13.29
C GLU A 109 -8.89 5.76 13.62
N ARG A 110 -7.57 5.49 13.57
CA ARG A 110 -7.01 4.18 13.97
C ARG A 110 -7.19 3.90 15.47
N VAL A 111 -6.99 4.91 16.33
CA VAL A 111 -7.22 4.76 17.77
C VAL A 111 -8.71 4.47 18.04
N GLN A 112 -9.63 5.17 17.39
CA GLN A 112 -11.06 4.91 17.53
C GLN A 112 -11.44 3.48 17.08
N GLU A 113 -10.82 2.93 16.04
CA GLU A 113 -11.06 1.56 15.60
C GLU A 113 -10.56 0.49 16.58
N ILE A 114 -9.62 0.82 17.47
CA ILE A 114 -9.22 -0.06 18.58
C ILE A 114 -10.32 -0.12 19.65
N GLU A 115 -11.00 1.00 19.89
CA GLU A 115 -12.09 1.09 20.84
C GLU A 115 -13.41 0.53 20.27
N ASP A 116 -13.70 0.78 18.98
CA ASP A 116 -14.86 0.26 18.25
C ASP A 116 -14.42 -0.38 16.92
N PRO A 117 -14.17 -1.70 16.89
CA PRO A 117 -13.74 -2.41 15.67
C PRO A 117 -14.74 -2.36 14.51
N GLU A 118 -16.02 -2.04 14.75
CA GLU A 118 -16.99 -1.89 13.67
C GLU A 118 -16.65 -0.71 12.75
N LEU A 119 -15.97 0.32 13.27
CA LEU A 119 -15.52 1.46 12.47
C LEU A 119 -14.55 1.02 11.35
N ALA A 120 -13.68 0.03 11.60
CA ALA A 120 -12.81 -0.52 10.58
C ALA A 120 -13.60 -1.18 9.46
N THR A 121 -14.66 -1.91 9.80
CA THR A 121 -15.58 -2.54 8.83
C THR A 121 -16.32 -1.48 8.01
N LYS A 122 -16.87 -0.46 8.67
CA LYS A 122 -17.56 0.66 8.00
C LYS A 122 -16.61 1.39 7.05
N ARG A 123 -15.37 1.64 7.46
CA ARG A 123 -14.34 2.25 6.60
C ARG A 123 -14.00 1.39 5.39
N THR A 124 -13.88 0.08 5.57
CA THR A 124 -13.59 -0.84 4.45
C THR A 124 -14.71 -0.78 3.41
N ARG A 125 -15.98 -0.78 3.83
CA ARG A 125 -17.13 -0.61 2.94
C ARG A 125 -17.08 0.71 2.19
N ALA A 126 -16.84 1.82 2.90
CA ALA A 126 -16.75 3.15 2.31
C ALA A 126 -15.62 3.25 1.27
N LEU A 127 -14.48 2.58 1.50
CA LEU A 127 -13.39 2.52 0.52
C LEU A 127 -13.80 1.79 -0.77
N TYR A 128 -14.52 0.67 -0.67
CA TYR A 128 -15.04 -0.03 -1.85
C TYR A 128 -16.11 0.79 -2.58
N GLN A 129 -17.01 1.45 -1.85
CA GLN A 129 -18.00 2.37 -2.44
C GLN A 129 -17.32 3.52 -3.20
N ALA A 130 -16.26 4.13 -2.61
CA ALA A 130 -15.48 5.18 -3.26
C ALA A 130 -14.74 4.70 -4.53
N LYS A 131 -14.44 3.41 -4.63
CA LYS A 131 -13.90 2.77 -5.85
C LYS A 131 -14.98 2.44 -6.89
N GLY A 132 -16.28 2.69 -6.60
CA GLY A 132 -17.40 2.46 -7.50
C GLY A 132 -18.01 1.07 -7.48
N TYR A 133 -17.68 0.23 -6.49
CA TYR A 133 -18.30 -1.09 -6.34
C TYR A 133 -19.71 -0.98 -5.79
N SER A 134 -20.63 -1.84 -6.28
CA SER A 134 -22.00 -1.92 -5.77
C SER A 134 -22.08 -2.52 -4.37
N ASP A 135 -23.09 -2.17 -3.59
CA ASP A 135 -23.28 -2.71 -2.25
C ASP A 135 -23.42 -4.25 -2.27
N VAL A 136 -24.06 -4.81 -3.29
CA VAL A 136 -24.21 -6.26 -3.48
C VAL A 136 -22.84 -6.93 -3.67
N TRP A 137 -21.97 -6.33 -4.46
CA TRP A 137 -20.60 -6.81 -4.65
C TRP A 137 -19.78 -6.70 -3.35
N ILE A 138 -19.91 -5.57 -2.64
CA ILE A 138 -19.21 -5.30 -1.37
C ILE A 138 -19.58 -6.36 -0.32
N GLU A 139 -20.86 -6.70 -0.18
CA GLU A 139 -21.30 -7.76 0.73
C GLU A 139 -20.64 -9.10 0.42
N LYS A 140 -20.62 -9.51 -0.85
CA LYS A 140 -19.95 -10.75 -1.26
C LYS A 140 -18.45 -10.71 -0.94
N ARG A 141 -17.80 -9.58 -1.24
CA ARG A 141 -16.37 -9.39 -0.98
C ARG A 141 -16.04 -9.48 0.51
N MET A 142 -16.83 -8.83 1.37
CA MET A 142 -16.68 -8.88 2.83
C MET A 142 -16.88 -10.29 3.37
N ARG A 143 -17.89 -11.00 2.88
CA ARG A 143 -18.12 -12.41 3.24
C ARG A 143 -16.96 -13.31 2.82
N GLY A 144 -16.42 -13.12 1.62
CA GLY A 144 -15.25 -13.86 1.14
C GLY A 144 -13.99 -13.61 1.99
N ILE A 145 -13.84 -12.44 2.63
CA ILE A 145 -12.75 -12.19 3.58
C ILE A 145 -12.92 -13.07 4.83
N ALA A 146 -14.13 -13.17 5.37
CA ALA A 146 -14.42 -13.98 6.54
C ALA A 146 -14.18 -15.49 6.26
N ILE A 147 -14.73 -16.02 5.17
CA ILE A 147 -14.54 -17.43 4.74
C ILE A 147 -13.04 -17.74 4.58
N ARG A 148 -12.29 -16.83 3.97
CA ARG A 148 -10.83 -17.01 3.82
C ARG A 148 -10.10 -17.05 5.16
N ALA A 149 -10.53 -16.23 6.13
CA ALA A 149 -9.96 -16.24 7.47
C ALA A 149 -10.24 -17.56 8.19
N GLU A 150 -11.45 -18.10 8.06
CA GLU A 150 -11.84 -19.42 8.61
C GLU A 150 -10.97 -20.53 8.02
N LEU A 151 -10.85 -20.62 6.70
CA LEU A 151 -9.97 -21.57 6.01
C LEU A 151 -8.51 -21.48 6.48
N THR A 152 -7.99 -20.25 6.59
CA THR A 152 -6.60 -20.04 7.03
C THR A 152 -6.41 -20.48 8.49
N ASN A 153 -7.40 -20.29 9.35
CA ASN A 153 -7.37 -20.76 10.73
C ASN A 153 -7.43 -22.29 10.78
N GLU A 154 -8.26 -22.94 9.95
CA GLU A 154 -8.30 -24.39 9.86
C GLU A 154 -6.95 -24.97 9.40
N TRP A 155 -6.31 -24.39 8.43
CA TRP A 155 -4.95 -24.78 8.02
C TRP A 155 -3.94 -24.68 9.16
N LYS A 156 -4.00 -23.63 9.99
CA LYS A 156 -3.16 -23.49 11.18
C LYS A 156 -3.43 -24.60 12.19
N ASN A 157 -4.69 -24.95 12.41
CA ASN A 157 -5.10 -26.03 13.32
C ASN A 157 -4.61 -27.40 12.86
N ARG A 158 -4.41 -27.58 11.56
CA ARG A 158 -3.91 -28.81 10.93
C ARG A 158 -2.39 -28.80 10.67
N ASP A 159 -1.64 -27.98 11.39
CA ASP A 159 -0.18 -27.88 11.31
C ASP A 159 0.39 -27.51 9.92
N VAL A 160 -0.39 -26.86 9.06
CA VAL A 160 0.12 -26.29 7.81
C VAL A 160 1.09 -25.14 8.15
N LYS A 161 2.36 -25.32 7.79
CA LYS A 161 3.47 -24.45 8.22
C LYS A 161 3.77 -23.34 7.21
N GLY A 162 3.22 -22.16 7.45
CA GLY A 162 3.70 -20.93 6.88
C GLY A 162 3.19 -20.57 5.49
N GLU A 163 3.58 -19.39 5.04
CA GLU A 163 3.11 -18.78 3.79
C GLU A 163 3.34 -19.62 2.52
N PRO A 164 4.46 -20.37 2.35
CA PRO A 164 4.64 -21.18 1.15
C PRO A 164 3.59 -22.29 0.98
N GLU A 165 3.23 -22.98 2.07
CA GLU A 165 2.22 -24.03 2.04
C GLU A 165 0.81 -23.46 1.79
N TYR A 166 0.49 -22.31 2.42
CA TYR A 166 -0.75 -21.58 2.14
C TYR A 166 -0.87 -21.15 0.68
N ALA A 167 0.24 -20.77 0.06
CA ALA A 167 0.27 -20.39 -1.34
C ALA A 167 -0.03 -21.62 -2.25
N ILE A 168 0.54 -22.79 -1.94
CA ILE A 168 0.31 -24.05 -2.67
C ILE A 168 -1.17 -24.44 -2.56
N LEU A 169 -1.72 -24.51 -1.34
CA LEU A 169 -3.11 -24.88 -1.12
C LEU A 169 -4.08 -23.89 -1.79
N THR A 170 -3.77 -22.61 -1.72
CA THR A 170 -4.54 -21.56 -2.41
C THR A 170 -4.49 -21.76 -3.93
N ALA A 171 -3.34 -22.14 -4.47
CA ALA A 171 -3.20 -22.41 -5.90
C ALA A 171 -4.03 -23.61 -6.34
N GLU A 172 -4.09 -24.69 -5.56
CA GLU A 172 -4.90 -25.85 -5.87
C GLU A 172 -6.41 -25.53 -5.82
N ILE A 173 -6.87 -24.79 -4.80
CA ILE A 173 -8.27 -24.32 -4.75
C ILE A 173 -8.59 -23.45 -5.98
N SER A 174 -7.70 -22.54 -6.35
CA SER A 174 -7.90 -21.67 -7.50
C SER A 174 -7.94 -22.45 -8.82
N LYS A 175 -7.07 -23.45 -8.98
CA LYS A 175 -7.09 -24.33 -10.16
C LYS A 175 -8.38 -25.14 -10.23
N ALA A 176 -8.86 -25.66 -9.10
CA ALA A 176 -10.13 -26.39 -9.06
C ALA A 176 -11.32 -25.50 -9.44
N ALA A 177 -11.34 -24.24 -8.97
CA ALA A 177 -12.45 -23.32 -9.22
C ALA A 177 -12.39 -22.64 -10.61
N PHE A 178 -11.21 -22.33 -11.12
CA PHE A 178 -11.01 -21.48 -12.30
C PHE A 178 -10.10 -22.06 -13.39
N GLY A 179 -9.52 -23.25 -13.17
CA GLY A 179 -8.53 -23.83 -14.08
C GLY A 179 -7.17 -23.14 -14.08
N MET A 180 -6.93 -22.18 -13.19
CA MET A 180 -5.75 -21.31 -13.15
C MET A 180 -5.27 -21.09 -11.71
N THR A 181 -3.96 -20.97 -11.53
CA THR A 181 -3.40 -20.45 -10.28
C THR A 181 -3.74 -18.97 -10.08
N PRO A 182 -3.66 -18.42 -8.85
CA PRO A 182 -3.87 -16.99 -8.62
C PRO A 182 -2.93 -16.09 -9.44
N SER A 183 -1.69 -16.55 -9.69
CA SER A 183 -0.72 -15.81 -10.50
C SER A 183 -1.12 -15.76 -11.98
N GLU A 184 -1.51 -16.89 -12.56
CA GLU A 184 -2.00 -16.98 -13.94
C GLU A 184 -3.28 -16.18 -14.10
N TYR A 185 -4.18 -16.21 -13.11
CA TYR A 185 -5.42 -15.45 -13.15
C TYR A 185 -5.18 -13.93 -13.06
N LYS A 186 -4.20 -13.48 -12.26
CA LYS A 186 -3.77 -12.08 -12.29
C LYS A 186 -3.28 -11.67 -13.67
N GLN A 187 -2.43 -12.49 -14.30
CA GLN A 187 -1.93 -12.22 -15.65
C GLN A 187 -3.08 -12.16 -16.67
N PHE A 188 -4.01 -13.11 -16.61
CA PHE A 188 -5.20 -13.15 -17.46
C PHE A 188 -6.05 -11.86 -17.35
N LYS A 189 -6.17 -11.30 -16.12
CA LYS A 189 -6.87 -10.04 -15.86
C LYS A 189 -6.02 -8.78 -16.08
N GLY A 190 -4.74 -8.91 -16.50
CA GLY A 190 -3.83 -7.78 -16.71
C GLY A 190 -3.43 -7.04 -15.43
N LEU A 191 -3.41 -7.74 -14.29
CA LEU A 191 -3.09 -7.18 -12.98
C LEU A 191 -1.61 -7.38 -12.65
N GLU A 192 -0.96 -6.35 -12.09
CA GLU A 192 0.43 -6.42 -11.61
C GLU A 192 0.49 -6.68 -10.11
N ARG A 193 0.03 -5.70 -9.32
CA ARG A 193 0.14 -5.68 -7.84
C ARG A 193 -1.21 -5.70 -7.13
N GLU A 194 -2.26 -5.47 -7.87
CA GLU A 194 -3.61 -5.37 -7.36
C GLU A 194 -4.06 -6.69 -6.71
N ASN A 195 -4.98 -6.60 -5.76
CA ASN A 195 -5.59 -7.79 -5.18
C ASN A 195 -6.52 -8.42 -6.22
N LEU A 196 -6.24 -9.68 -6.59
CA LEU A 196 -7.03 -10.40 -7.58
C LEU A 196 -8.54 -10.40 -7.26
N ARG A 197 -8.91 -10.59 -6.00
CA ARG A 197 -10.32 -10.64 -5.58
C ARG A 197 -11.06 -9.32 -5.71
N ASP A 198 -10.34 -8.19 -5.66
CA ASP A 198 -10.93 -6.87 -5.89
C ASP A 198 -11.27 -6.62 -7.37
N HIS A 199 -10.80 -7.48 -8.28
CA HIS A 199 -11.07 -7.46 -9.72
C HIS A 199 -11.92 -8.65 -10.19
N MET A 200 -12.52 -9.37 -9.26
CA MET A 200 -13.45 -10.46 -9.55
C MET A 200 -14.88 -9.94 -9.73
N THR A 201 -15.61 -10.54 -10.66
CA THR A 201 -17.05 -10.39 -10.80
C THR A 201 -17.79 -11.02 -9.63
N ASP A 202 -19.06 -10.75 -9.49
CA ASP A 202 -19.94 -11.36 -8.49
C ASP A 202 -19.87 -12.89 -8.50
N LEU A 203 -19.89 -13.47 -9.69
CA LEU A 203 -19.88 -14.91 -9.87
C LEU A 203 -18.53 -15.54 -9.50
N GLU A 204 -17.44 -14.89 -9.88
CA GLU A 204 -16.08 -15.31 -9.51
C GLU A 204 -15.87 -15.26 -8.01
N LEU A 205 -16.40 -14.24 -7.31
CA LEU A 205 -16.38 -14.17 -5.85
C LEU A 205 -17.15 -15.33 -5.21
N ILE A 206 -18.31 -15.70 -5.78
CA ILE A 206 -19.11 -16.84 -5.29
C ILE A 206 -18.34 -18.15 -5.46
N PHE A 207 -17.73 -18.40 -6.62
CA PHE A 207 -16.92 -19.60 -6.84
C PHE A 207 -15.70 -19.67 -5.92
N SER A 208 -15.02 -18.53 -5.68
CA SER A 208 -13.94 -18.47 -4.70
C SER A 208 -14.41 -18.85 -3.31
N MET A 209 -15.54 -18.29 -2.86
CA MET A 209 -16.10 -18.58 -1.54
C MET A 209 -16.52 -20.06 -1.42
N LEU A 210 -17.14 -20.62 -2.46
CA LEU A 210 -17.55 -22.01 -2.46
C LEU A 210 -16.36 -22.97 -2.35
N GLY A 211 -15.30 -22.73 -3.16
CA GLY A 211 -14.09 -23.54 -3.11
C GLY A 211 -13.37 -23.45 -1.74
N GLU A 212 -13.31 -22.27 -1.17
CA GLU A 212 -12.68 -22.05 0.14
C GLU A 212 -13.51 -22.68 1.28
N ALA A 213 -14.83 -22.49 1.29
CA ALA A 213 -15.72 -23.08 2.29
C ALA A 213 -15.72 -24.61 2.21
N ALA A 214 -15.85 -25.20 1.00
CA ALA A 214 -15.81 -26.65 0.82
C ALA A 214 -14.49 -27.26 1.29
N THR A 215 -13.36 -26.56 1.10
CA THR A 215 -12.05 -27.02 1.60
C THR A 215 -11.95 -26.95 3.13
N THR A 216 -12.67 -26.03 3.77
CA THR A 216 -12.68 -25.91 5.24
C THR A 216 -13.41 -27.06 5.90
N GLU A 217 -14.44 -27.63 5.25
CA GLU A 217 -15.28 -28.71 5.79
C GLU A 217 -14.66 -30.11 5.62
N ILE A 218 -13.63 -30.29 4.77
CA ILE A 218 -12.93 -31.56 4.53
C ILE A 218 -11.76 -31.70 5.52
#